data_0c17f09ebb419c94351380bb4bc787d7
#
_entry.id   0c17f09ebb419c94351380bb4bc787d7
#
_cell.length_a   1.000
_cell.length_b   1.000
_cell.length_c   1.000
_cell.angle_alpha   90.00
_cell.angle_beta   90.00
_cell.angle_gamma   90.00
#
_symmetry.space_group_name_H-M   'P 1'
#
loop_
_entity.id
_entity.type
_entity.pdbx_description
1 polymer ?
#
loop_
_entity_poly.entity_id
_entity_poly.type
_entity_poly.pdbx_seq_one_letter_code
_entity_poly.pdbx_strand_id
1 'polypeptide(L)'
;MGFVFPVHFWGLPAIVAEFLEALTLADAGRCFVYTVATYGTSTGQAGWMARKALMDKGVAVDAGLSVRMVDTWTPLFNLTDKEKCRRREASAEKEIDAAIGRIVACRGGNTERMRIPHVIAGVYHATYGSQRQTRHFHLMADRCAGCGLCADRCPSSAIEMRDGKSVWV
;
A
#
# COMPACT_ATOMS: atom_id res chain seq x y z
N MET A 1 10.78 -15.54 -3.09
CA MET A 1 10.57 -14.49 -2.07
C MET A 1 9.67 -13.41 -2.64
N GLY A 2 8.69 -12.90 -1.88
CA GLY A 2 7.72 -11.95 -2.40
C GLY A 2 7.47 -10.76 -1.49
N PHE A 3 7.22 -9.60 -2.11
CA PHE A 3 6.86 -8.37 -1.44
C PHE A 3 5.50 -7.91 -1.96
N VAL A 4 4.49 -7.91 -1.08
CA VAL A 4 3.13 -7.48 -1.40
C VAL A 4 2.82 -6.22 -0.61
N PHE A 5 2.42 -5.16 -1.29
CA PHE A 5 2.21 -3.86 -0.65
C PHE A 5 1.11 -3.06 -1.35
N PRO A 6 0.40 -2.19 -0.62
CA PRO A 6 -0.54 -1.26 -1.23
C PRO A 6 0.20 -0.07 -1.87
N VAL A 7 -0.50 0.64 -2.74
CA VAL A 7 -0.02 1.89 -3.32
C VAL A 7 -0.60 3.06 -2.56
N HIS A 8 0.24 3.95 -2.05
CA HIS A 8 -0.16 5.19 -1.42
C HIS A 8 0.32 6.39 -2.23
N PHE A 9 -0.59 7.27 -2.63
CA PHE A 9 -0.26 8.49 -3.38
C PHE A 9 0.68 8.21 -4.55
N TRP A 10 0.37 7.17 -5.33
CA TRP A 10 1.11 6.70 -6.51
C TRP A 10 2.58 6.30 -6.24
N GLY A 11 2.89 5.97 -5.00
CA GLY A 11 4.21 5.51 -4.56
C GLY A 11 4.13 4.45 -3.46
N LEU A 12 5.28 4.12 -2.89
CA LEU A 12 5.35 3.22 -1.74
C LEU A 12 4.81 3.88 -0.47
N PRO A 13 4.06 3.14 0.36
CA PRO A 13 3.82 3.55 1.74
C PRO A 13 5.14 3.78 2.50
N ALA A 14 5.18 4.78 3.38
CA ALA A 14 6.37 5.10 4.17
C ALA A 14 6.90 3.86 4.93
N ILE A 15 6.00 3.13 5.60
CA ILE A 15 6.35 1.92 6.35
C ILE A 15 6.97 0.82 5.45
N VAL A 16 6.54 0.70 4.19
CA VAL A 16 7.13 -0.26 3.25
C VAL A 16 8.50 0.20 2.78
N ALA A 17 8.68 1.51 2.55
CA ALA A 17 9.97 2.08 2.19
C ALA A 17 10.98 1.89 3.33
N GLU A 18 10.59 2.21 4.57
CA GLU A 18 11.39 2.01 5.79
C GLU A 18 11.75 0.52 5.99
N PHE A 19 10.79 -0.38 5.80
CA PHE A 19 11.04 -1.82 5.87
C PHE A 19 12.06 -2.27 4.82
N LEU A 20 11.90 -1.85 3.57
CA LEU A 20 12.83 -2.19 2.50
C LEU A 20 14.22 -1.60 2.74
N GLU A 21 14.31 -0.42 3.34
CA GLU A 21 15.58 0.21 3.72
C GLU A 21 16.30 -0.59 4.83
N ALA A 22 15.58 -1.01 5.86
CA ALA A 22 16.13 -1.77 6.97
C ALA A 22 16.42 -3.27 6.62
N LEU A 23 15.82 -3.77 5.53
CA LEU A 23 15.90 -5.17 5.17
C LEU A 23 17.32 -5.59 4.80
N THR A 24 17.80 -6.66 5.42
CA THR A 24 19.04 -7.34 5.05
C THR A 24 18.70 -8.72 4.48
N LEU A 25 19.20 -9.01 3.29
CA LEU A 25 18.94 -10.26 2.59
C LEU A 25 20.22 -11.03 2.38
N ALA A 26 20.29 -12.25 2.93
CA ALA A 26 21.33 -13.21 2.64
C ALA A 26 20.84 -14.14 1.51
N ASP A 27 21.72 -14.47 0.56
CA ASP A 27 21.48 -15.44 -0.52
C ASP A 27 20.25 -15.18 -1.42
N ALA A 28 19.84 -13.92 -1.58
CA ALA A 28 18.67 -13.56 -2.39
C ALA A 28 18.80 -14.00 -3.88
N GLY A 29 20.02 -14.19 -4.37
CA GLY A 29 20.29 -14.65 -5.75
C GLY A 29 19.84 -16.09 -6.06
N ARG A 30 19.38 -16.84 -5.06
CA ARG A 30 18.95 -18.24 -5.22
C ARG A 30 17.44 -18.43 -5.30
N CYS A 31 16.66 -17.38 -5.17
CA CYS A 31 15.20 -17.49 -5.15
C CYS A 31 14.56 -16.60 -6.21
N PHE A 32 13.38 -17.02 -6.69
CA PHE A 32 12.52 -16.19 -7.52
C PHE A 32 11.95 -15.03 -6.66
N VAL A 33 12.27 -13.81 -7.05
CA VAL A 33 11.86 -12.59 -6.33
C VAL A 33 10.76 -11.88 -7.08
N TYR A 34 9.67 -11.55 -6.39
CA TYR A 34 8.55 -10.84 -7.01
C TYR A 34 7.98 -9.73 -6.13
N THR A 35 7.38 -8.75 -6.78
CA THR A 35 6.61 -7.68 -6.14
C THR A 35 5.16 -7.74 -6.62
N VAL A 36 4.21 -7.47 -5.73
CA VAL A 36 2.78 -7.32 -6.06
C VAL A 36 2.28 -6.01 -5.47
N ALA A 37 1.93 -5.06 -6.33
CA ALA A 37 1.34 -3.79 -5.92
C ALA A 37 -0.19 -3.88 -5.96
N THR A 38 -0.86 -3.69 -4.82
CA THR A 38 -2.32 -3.55 -4.79
C THR A 38 -2.70 -2.07 -4.90
N TYR A 39 -3.64 -1.74 -5.80
CA TYR A 39 -3.95 -0.35 -6.11
C TYR A 39 -5.44 -0.13 -6.41
N GLY A 40 -5.96 1.07 -6.19
CA GLY A 40 -7.32 1.47 -6.56
C GLY A 40 -7.38 2.10 -7.95
N THR A 41 -6.72 3.24 -8.14
CA THR A 41 -6.75 4.03 -9.38
C THR A 41 -5.52 3.81 -10.25
N SER A 42 -4.32 3.82 -9.68
CA SER A 42 -3.06 3.69 -10.40
C SER A 42 -1.98 3.07 -9.51
N THR A 43 -1.08 2.28 -10.12
CA THR A 43 0.15 1.82 -9.45
C THR A 43 1.19 2.93 -9.30
N GLY A 44 1.02 4.03 -10.03
CA GLY A 44 1.99 5.12 -10.05
C GLY A 44 3.40 4.62 -10.35
N GLN A 45 4.29 4.83 -9.42
CA GLN A 45 5.67 4.35 -9.46
C GLN A 45 6.03 3.40 -8.29
N ALA A 46 5.04 2.94 -7.51
CA ALA A 46 5.29 2.12 -6.31
C ALA A 46 6.13 0.88 -6.60
N GLY A 47 5.81 0.13 -7.66
CA GLY A 47 6.59 -1.03 -8.05
C GLY A 47 8.01 -0.69 -8.52
N TRP A 48 8.19 0.45 -9.21
CA TRP A 48 9.53 0.91 -9.56
C TRP A 48 10.33 1.27 -8.31
N MET A 49 9.74 1.97 -7.34
CA MET A 49 10.38 2.32 -6.07
C MET A 49 10.81 1.07 -5.30
N ALA A 50 9.93 0.07 -5.21
CA ALA A 50 10.23 -1.21 -4.55
C ALA A 50 11.39 -1.94 -5.25
N ARG A 51 11.34 -2.06 -6.59
CA ARG A 51 12.40 -2.70 -7.36
C ARG A 51 13.72 -1.97 -7.22
N LYS A 52 13.70 -0.62 -7.24
CA LYS A 52 14.91 0.16 -7.03
C LYS A 52 15.50 -0.09 -5.65
N ALA A 53 14.72 -0.04 -4.58
CA ALA A 53 15.18 -0.30 -3.22
C ALA A 53 15.80 -1.69 -3.06
N LEU A 54 15.21 -2.72 -3.70
CA LEU A 54 15.76 -4.07 -3.69
C LEU A 54 17.04 -4.18 -4.54
N MET A 55 17.08 -3.53 -5.69
CA MET A 55 18.26 -3.52 -6.56
C MET A 55 19.45 -2.81 -5.90
N ASP A 56 19.22 -1.73 -5.15
CA ASP A 56 20.25 -1.03 -4.38
C ASP A 56 20.87 -1.94 -3.29
N LYS A 57 20.22 -3.06 -2.95
CA LYS A 57 20.69 -4.12 -2.05
C LYS A 57 21.23 -5.36 -2.80
N GLY A 58 21.42 -5.27 -4.10
CA GLY A 58 21.92 -6.37 -4.93
C GLY A 58 20.87 -7.44 -5.26
N VAL A 59 19.57 -7.16 -5.05
CA VAL A 59 18.48 -8.12 -5.29
C VAL A 59 17.73 -7.74 -6.56
N ALA A 60 17.83 -8.58 -7.58
CA ALA A 60 17.03 -8.45 -8.79
C ALA A 60 15.60 -8.95 -8.56
N VAL A 61 14.60 -8.20 -9.04
CA VAL A 61 13.19 -8.61 -9.00
C VAL A 61 12.83 -9.27 -10.34
N ASP A 62 12.47 -10.55 -10.29
CA ASP A 62 12.14 -11.34 -11.46
C ASP A 62 10.75 -11.00 -12.01
N ALA A 63 9.77 -10.72 -11.13
CA ALA A 63 8.41 -10.37 -11.55
C ALA A 63 7.86 -9.16 -10.81
N GLY A 64 7.33 -8.19 -11.57
CA GLY A 64 6.53 -7.07 -11.08
C GLY A 64 5.07 -7.26 -11.48
N LEU A 65 4.19 -7.42 -10.49
CA LEU A 65 2.77 -7.70 -10.67
C LEU A 65 1.92 -6.61 -10.02
N SER A 66 0.67 -6.51 -10.44
CA SER A 66 -0.27 -5.60 -9.80
C SER A 66 -1.69 -6.17 -9.78
N VAL A 67 -2.43 -5.88 -8.72
CA VAL A 67 -3.83 -6.26 -8.54
C VAL A 67 -4.65 -5.01 -8.26
N ARG A 68 -5.69 -4.78 -9.04
CA ARG A 68 -6.56 -3.65 -8.82
C ARG A 68 -7.64 -4.00 -7.80
N MET A 69 -7.65 -3.27 -6.69
CA MET A 69 -8.59 -3.42 -5.58
C MET A 69 -9.63 -2.28 -5.56
N VAL A 70 -10.53 -2.33 -4.59
CA VAL A 70 -11.36 -1.17 -4.24
C VAL A 70 -10.44 -0.11 -3.63
N ASP A 71 -10.60 1.15 -4.07
CA ASP A 71 -9.87 2.25 -3.44
C ASP A 71 -10.55 2.62 -2.13
N THR A 72 -9.80 2.52 -1.04
CA THR A 72 -10.33 2.69 0.32
C THR A 72 -10.06 4.07 0.93
N TRP A 73 -9.50 5.00 0.16
CA TRP A 73 -9.28 6.36 0.65
C TRP A 73 -10.60 7.15 0.63
N THR A 74 -11.37 7.01 1.72
CA THR A 74 -12.73 7.53 1.86
C THR A 74 -12.88 9.06 1.73
N PRO A 75 -11.86 9.92 1.97
CA PRO A 75 -12.00 11.33 1.67
C PRO A 75 -12.30 11.64 0.19
N LEU A 76 -11.94 10.74 -0.73
CA LEU A 76 -12.17 10.89 -2.16
C LEU A 76 -13.11 9.83 -2.74
N PHE A 77 -13.08 8.61 -2.20
CA PHE A 77 -13.81 7.47 -2.78
C PHE A 77 -15.01 7.06 -1.93
N ASN A 78 -16.18 7.00 -2.58
CA ASN A 78 -17.41 6.58 -1.92
C ASN A 78 -17.54 5.04 -1.98
N LEU A 79 -17.60 4.42 -0.79
CA LEU A 79 -17.76 2.97 -0.61
C LEU A 79 -19.20 2.54 -0.31
N THR A 80 -20.18 3.43 -0.42
CA THR A 80 -21.59 3.11 -0.13
C THR A 80 -22.23 2.27 -1.25
N ASP A 81 -21.74 2.37 -2.49
CA ASP A 81 -22.14 1.52 -3.61
C ASP A 81 -21.56 0.12 -3.45
N LYS A 82 -22.26 -0.72 -2.68
CA LYS A 82 -21.83 -2.09 -2.38
C LYS A 82 -21.74 -2.98 -3.63
N GLU A 83 -22.59 -2.74 -4.62
CA GLU A 83 -22.57 -3.52 -5.86
C GLU A 83 -21.32 -3.22 -6.70
N LYS A 84 -20.92 -1.95 -6.79
CA LYS A 84 -19.67 -1.54 -7.44
C LYS A 84 -18.45 -2.13 -6.72
N CYS A 85 -18.45 -2.14 -5.39
CA CYS A 85 -17.39 -2.74 -4.60
C CYS A 85 -17.29 -4.24 -4.88
N ARG A 86 -18.39 -5.00 -4.81
CA ARG A 86 -18.43 -6.45 -5.08
C ARG A 86 -17.93 -6.79 -6.49
N ARG A 87 -18.35 -6.02 -7.52
CA ARG A 87 -17.85 -6.23 -8.89
C ARG A 87 -16.34 -6.02 -8.98
N ARG A 88 -15.81 -5.04 -8.26
CA ARG A 88 -14.36 -4.80 -8.24
C ARG A 88 -13.62 -5.92 -7.51
N GLU A 89 -14.15 -6.39 -6.39
CA GLU A 89 -13.61 -7.53 -5.63
C GLU A 89 -13.58 -8.80 -6.47
N ALA A 90 -14.69 -9.17 -7.11
CA ALA A 90 -14.76 -10.34 -7.99
C ALA A 90 -13.76 -10.27 -9.19
N SER A 91 -13.48 -9.06 -9.67
CA SER A 91 -12.43 -8.88 -10.69
C SER A 91 -11.03 -8.97 -10.09
N ALA A 92 -10.85 -8.51 -8.86
CA ALA A 92 -9.57 -8.60 -8.15
C ALA A 92 -9.19 -10.06 -7.87
N GLU A 93 -10.14 -10.91 -7.51
CA GLU A 93 -9.93 -12.35 -7.31
C GLU A 93 -9.30 -13.01 -8.56
N LYS A 94 -9.83 -12.69 -9.74
CA LYS A 94 -9.26 -13.21 -11.01
C LYS A 94 -7.83 -12.70 -11.26
N GLU A 95 -7.56 -11.45 -10.91
CA GLU A 95 -6.22 -10.87 -11.03
C GLU A 95 -5.25 -11.50 -10.02
N ILE A 96 -5.72 -11.85 -8.81
CA ILE A 96 -4.97 -12.57 -7.78
C ILE A 96 -4.62 -13.98 -8.27
N ASP A 97 -5.60 -14.73 -8.79
CA ASP A 97 -5.38 -16.08 -9.31
C ASP A 97 -4.36 -16.08 -10.45
N ALA A 98 -4.44 -15.10 -11.35
CA ALA A 98 -3.47 -14.93 -12.42
C ALA A 98 -2.06 -14.60 -11.90
N ALA A 99 -1.97 -13.76 -10.86
CA ALA A 99 -0.70 -13.44 -10.21
C ALA A 99 -0.10 -14.67 -9.51
N ILE A 100 -0.90 -15.43 -8.76
CA ILE A 100 -0.49 -16.69 -8.11
C ILE A 100 0.02 -17.68 -9.16
N GLY A 101 -0.70 -17.87 -10.26
CA GLY A 101 -0.28 -18.77 -11.34
C GLY A 101 1.08 -18.38 -11.95
N ARG A 102 1.37 -17.09 -12.09
CA ARG A 102 2.68 -16.61 -12.55
C ARG A 102 3.78 -16.86 -11.51
N ILE A 103 3.49 -16.61 -10.23
CA ILE A 103 4.44 -16.80 -9.12
C ILE A 103 4.81 -18.27 -8.97
N VAL A 104 3.82 -19.16 -8.95
CA VAL A 104 4.01 -20.61 -8.82
C VAL A 104 4.82 -21.16 -10.00
N ALA A 105 4.56 -20.65 -11.21
CA ALA A 105 5.30 -21.04 -12.40
C ALA A 105 6.66 -20.33 -12.55
N CYS A 106 7.11 -19.54 -11.57
CA CYS A 106 8.31 -18.70 -11.63
C CYS A 106 8.40 -17.88 -12.94
N ARG A 107 7.27 -17.38 -13.44
CA ARG A 107 7.19 -16.65 -14.70
C ARG A 107 7.54 -15.18 -14.50
N GLY A 108 8.72 -14.80 -14.88
CA GLY A 108 9.24 -13.44 -14.78
C GLY A 108 8.54 -12.40 -15.66
N GLY A 109 9.01 -11.17 -15.54
CA GLY A 109 8.57 -10.02 -16.33
C GLY A 109 7.67 -9.04 -15.55
N ASN A 110 7.61 -7.81 -16.04
CA ASN A 110 6.82 -6.75 -15.43
C ASN A 110 5.46 -6.60 -16.11
N THR A 111 4.39 -6.93 -15.40
CA THR A 111 3.00 -6.82 -15.86
C THR A 111 2.19 -5.80 -15.05
N GLU A 112 2.85 -4.92 -14.31
CA GLU A 112 2.18 -3.83 -13.59
C GLU A 112 1.37 -2.96 -14.54
N ARG A 113 0.13 -2.66 -14.14
CA ARG A 113 -0.83 -1.88 -14.92
C ARG A 113 -0.98 -0.47 -14.37
N MET A 114 -1.55 0.42 -15.17
CA MET A 114 -1.91 1.79 -14.77
C MET A 114 -0.73 2.58 -14.20
N ARG A 115 0.46 2.39 -14.78
CA ARG A 115 1.64 3.18 -14.44
C ARG A 115 1.49 4.63 -14.92
N ILE A 116 2.04 5.54 -14.14
CA ILE A 116 2.06 6.97 -14.46
C ILE A 116 3.52 7.39 -14.70
N PRO A 117 3.79 8.33 -15.61
CA PRO A 117 5.12 8.86 -15.82
C PRO A 117 5.76 9.32 -14.51
N HIS A 118 7.05 8.99 -14.30
CA HIS A 118 7.75 9.20 -13.03
C HIS A 118 7.69 10.63 -12.51
N VAL A 119 7.77 11.62 -13.40
CA VAL A 119 7.71 13.03 -13.01
C VAL A 119 6.35 13.36 -12.39
N ILE A 120 5.26 12.98 -13.03
CA ILE A 120 3.89 13.24 -12.56
C ILE A 120 3.62 12.48 -11.26
N ALA A 121 3.96 11.19 -11.23
CA ALA A 121 3.79 10.36 -10.05
C ALA A 121 4.65 10.86 -8.87
N GLY A 122 5.88 11.32 -9.14
CA GLY A 122 6.79 11.86 -8.14
C GLY A 122 6.27 13.16 -7.51
N VAL A 123 5.77 14.10 -8.32
CA VAL A 123 5.14 15.34 -7.84
C VAL A 123 3.94 15.02 -6.95
N TYR A 124 3.06 14.11 -7.39
CA TYR A 124 1.90 13.72 -6.58
C TYR A 124 2.31 13.00 -5.30
N HIS A 125 3.27 12.08 -5.37
CA HIS A 125 3.79 11.37 -4.20
C HIS A 125 4.46 12.30 -3.18
N ALA A 126 5.08 13.40 -3.63
CA ALA A 126 5.64 14.41 -2.73
C ALA A 126 4.59 15.05 -1.80
N THR A 127 3.29 15.02 -2.17
CA THR A 127 2.21 15.48 -1.31
C THR A 127 1.85 14.49 -0.19
N TYR A 128 2.37 13.27 -0.23
CA TYR A 128 2.01 12.19 0.69
C TYR A 128 2.19 12.59 2.17
N GLY A 129 3.30 13.25 2.50
CA GLY A 129 3.57 13.68 3.87
C GLY A 129 2.51 14.62 4.44
N SER A 130 1.98 15.54 3.62
CA SER A 130 0.92 16.47 4.05
C SER A 130 -0.47 15.82 4.10
N GLN A 131 -0.72 14.86 3.22
CA GLN A 131 -2.03 14.20 3.11
C GLN A 131 -2.26 13.14 4.18
N ARG A 132 -1.20 12.58 4.77
CA ARG A 132 -1.30 11.60 5.86
C ARG A 132 -1.45 12.22 7.25
N GLN A 133 -1.51 13.55 7.34
CA GLN A 133 -1.68 14.24 8.62
C GLN A 133 -3.06 14.00 9.21
N THR A 134 -3.11 13.91 10.54
CA THR A 134 -4.32 13.58 11.31
C THR A 134 -5.29 14.74 11.48
N ARG A 135 -4.90 15.97 11.14
CA ARG A 135 -5.68 17.21 11.34
C ARG A 135 -7.09 17.21 10.74
N HIS A 136 -7.36 16.33 9.79
CA HIS A 136 -8.67 16.20 9.14
C HIS A 136 -9.59 15.19 9.83
N PHE A 137 -9.10 14.47 10.84
CA PHE A 137 -9.87 13.50 11.58
C PHE A 137 -10.36 14.10 12.88
N HIS A 138 -11.64 13.97 13.15
CA HIS A 138 -12.27 14.52 14.34
C HIS A 138 -12.95 13.41 15.12
N LEU A 139 -12.80 13.47 16.45
CA LEU A 139 -13.52 12.60 17.35
C LEU A 139 -14.96 13.09 17.51
N MET A 140 -15.93 12.19 17.42
CA MET A 140 -17.28 12.42 17.95
C MET A 140 -17.26 12.23 19.47
N ALA A 141 -17.00 13.31 20.20
CA ALA A 141 -16.75 13.24 21.63
C ALA A 141 -17.94 12.70 22.42
N ASP A 142 -19.16 12.95 21.95
CA ASP A 142 -20.42 12.43 22.48
C ASP A 142 -20.58 10.91 22.36
N ARG A 143 -19.91 10.29 21.38
CA ARG A 143 -19.91 8.86 21.15
C ARG A 143 -18.70 8.13 21.72
N CYS A 144 -17.73 8.85 22.25
CA CYS A 144 -16.52 8.27 22.81
C CYS A 144 -16.75 7.77 24.24
N ALA A 145 -16.66 6.47 24.44
CA ALA A 145 -16.77 5.84 25.76
C ALA A 145 -15.49 5.97 26.62
N GLY A 146 -14.40 6.53 26.09
CA GLY A 146 -13.13 6.67 26.81
C GLY A 146 -12.37 5.37 27.07
N CYS A 147 -12.70 4.27 26.38
CA CYS A 147 -12.13 2.95 26.64
C CYS A 147 -10.66 2.77 26.22
N GLY A 148 -10.07 3.72 25.48
CA GLY A 148 -8.66 3.69 25.07
C GLY A 148 -8.28 2.72 23.94
N LEU A 149 -9.21 1.84 23.52
CA LEU A 149 -8.91 0.77 22.54
C LEU A 149 -8.36 1.28 21.21
N CYS A 150 -8.80 2.45 20.76
CA CYS A 150 -8.30 3.05 19.51
C CYS A 150 -6.86 3.55 19.63
N ALA A 151 -6.45 4.07 20.79
CA ALA A 151 -5.07 4.46 21.06
C ALA A 151 -4.15 3.23 21.19
N ASP A 152 -4.59 2.26 21.98
CA ASP A 152 -3.84 1.00 22.20
C ASP A 152 -3.57 0.21 20.91
N ARG A 153 -4.54 0.20 20.00
CA ARG A 153 -4.45 -0.57 18.74
C ARG A 153 -3.96 0.23 17.54
N CYS A 154 -3.63 1.50 17.69
CA CYS A 154 -3.17 2.31 16.57
C CYS A 154 -1.72 1.93 16.19
N PRO A 155 -1.47 1.29 15.03
CA PRO A 155 -0.13 0.85 14.64
C PRO A 155 0.82 2.02 14.34
N SER A 156 0.27 3.21 14.10
CA SER A 156 1.03 4.44 13.79
C SER A 156 1.15 5.37 14.99
N SER A 157 0.68 4.96 16.19
CA SER A 157 0.62 5.81 17.40
C SER A 157 0.03 7.20 17.15
N ALA A 158 -0.92 7.29 16.21
CA ALA A 158 -1.54 8.55 15.79
C ALA A 158 -2.75 8.93 16.65
N ILE A 159 -3.01 8.18 17.72
CA ILE A 159 -4.12 8.41 18.64
C ILE A 159 -3.59 8.30 20.06
N GLU A 160 -3.86 9.32 20.86
CA GLU A 160 -3.58 9.34 22.30
C GLU A 160 -4.87 9.50 23.12
N MET A 161 -4.80 9.12 24.40
CA MET A 161 -5.87 9.43 25.35
C MET A 161 -5.52 10.72 26.11
N ARG A 162 -6.40 11.73 26.03
CA ARG A 162 -6.31 12.98 26.79
C ARG A 162 -7.66 13.25 27.44
N ASP A 163 -7.66 13.51 28.74
CA ASP A 163 -8.88 13.79 29.53
C ASP A 163 -10.00 12.75 29.33
N GLY A 164 -9.63 11.46 29.28
CA GLY A 164 -10.57 10.36 29.09
C GLY A 164 -11.18 10.25 27.68
N LYS A 165 -10.67 11.01 26.71
CA LYS A 165 -11.08 10.95 25.30
C LYS A 165 -9.90 10.66 24.40
N SER A 166 -10.17 10.02 23.25
CA SER A 166 -9.15 9.82 22.22
C SER A 166 -8.92 11.11 21.42
N VAL A 167 -7.66 11.42 21.15
CA VAL A 167 -7.24 12.59 20.34
C VAL A 167 -6.32 12.12 19.25
N TRP A 168 -6.46 12.69 18.08
CA TRP A 168 -5.49 12.50 17.00
C TRP A 168 -4.26 13.38 17.23
N VAL A 169 -3.05 12.81 17.04
CA VAL A 169 -1.76 13.49 17.22
C VAL A 169 -0.93 13.47 15.96
#